data_86b392aba1a4c939db6ebc14cf396c15
#
_entry.id   86b392aba1a4c939db6ebc14cf396c15
#
_cell.length_a   1.000
_cell.length_b   1.000
_cell.length_c   1.000
_cell.angle_alpha   90.00
_cell.angle_beta   90.00
_cell.angle_gamma   90.00
#
_symmetry.space_group_name_H-M   'P 1'
#
loop_
_entity.id
_entity.type
_entity.pdbx_description
1 polymer ?
#
loop_
_entity_poly.entity_id
_entity_poly.type
_entity_poly.pdbx_seq_one_letter_code
_entity_poly.pdbx_strand_id
1 'polypeptide(L)' 'MRIDSHVHVWTMGEPPFVHNDAMSTARPEYPGLVEDLIRYMDLNQIDRTVLIQCMYHGYDNSYMCDCLRRFP' A
#
# COMPACT_ATOMS: atom_id res chain seq x y z
N MET A 1 12.49 -13.99 13.13
CA MET A 1 11.93 -13.14 12.07
C MET A 1 10.43 -13.02 12.25
N ARG A 2 9.90 -11.80 12.14
CA ARG A 2 8.46 -11.55 12.25
C ARG A 2 7.94 -11.08 10.90
N ILE A 3 6.88 -11.72 10.41
CA ILE A 3 6.30 -11.44 9.10
C ILE A 3 4.81 -11.14 9.26
N ASP A 4 4.37 -9.99 8.73
CA ASP A 4 2.94 -9.70 8.60
C ASP A 4 2.51 -10.16 7.21
N SER A 5 1.54 -11.06 7.13
CA SER A 5 1.18 -11.75 5.90
C SER A 5 0.06 -11.07 5.10
N HIS A 6 -0.49 -9.96 5.57
CA HIS A 6 -1.62 -9.33 4.88
C HIS A 6 -1.69 -7.84 5.22
N VAL A 7 -1.09 -7.01 4.36
CA VAL A 7 -1.06 -5.56 4.56
C VAL A 7 -1.46 -4.88 3.27
N HIS A 8 -2.21 -3.78 3.39
CA HIS A 8 -2.59 -2.92 2.27
C HIS A 8 -1.83 -1.60 2.34
N VAL A 9 -1.47 -1.06 1.17
CA VAL A 9 -0.97 0.31 1.03
C VAL A 9 -1.76 1.00 -0.08
N TRP A 10 -1.94 2.31 0.03
CA TRP A 10 -2.69 3.08 -0.97
C TRP A 10 -2.29 4.54 -0.90
N THR A 11 -2.60 5.26 -2.00
CA THR A 11 -2.45 6.72 -2.07
C THR A 11 -3.83 7.38 -2.04
N MET A 12 -3.85 8.71 -2.04
CA MET A 12 -5.11 9.47 -2.17
C MET A 12 -5.54 9.64 -3.63
N GLY A 13 -4.85 9.00 -4.57
CA GLY A 13 -5.21 9.00 -5.98
C GLY A 13 -4.52 10.05 -6.82
N GLU A 14 -3.49 10.71 -6.30
CA GLU A 14 -2.72 11.68 -7.06
C GLU A 14 -1.88 10.97 -8.14
N PRO A 15 -1.77 11.56 -9.35
CA PRO A 15 -0.91 10.98 -10.39
C PRO A 15 0.53 10.79 -9.89
N PRO A 16 1.23 9.75 -10.30
CA PRO A 16 0.81 8.73 -11.27
C PRO A 16 -0.01 7.58 -10.69
N PHE A 17 -0.33 7.60 -9.38
CA PHE A 17 -0.99 6.49 -8.69
C PHE A 17 -2.47 6.76 -8.51
N VAL A 18 -3.21 6.89 -9.62
CA VAL A 18 -4.62 7.25 -9.60
C VAL A 18 -5.49 6.09 -9.08
N HIS A 19 -6.63 6.43 -8.49
CA HIS A 19 -7.62 5.44 -8.10
C HIS A 19 -8.43 4.96 -9.31
N ASN A 20 -8.98 3.74 -9.19
CA ASN A 20 -9.76 3.13 -10.26
C ASN A 20 -11.15 2.77 -9.72
N ASP A 21 -12.20 3.32 -10.33
CA ASP A 21 -13.58 3.12 -9.91
C ASP A 21 -14.18 1.78 -10.35
N ALA A 22 -13.44 0.98 -11.13
CA ALA A 22 -13.94 -0.30 -11.66
C ALA A 22 -14.31 -1.27 -10.54
N MET A 23 -13.59 -1.25 -9.42
CA MET A 23 -13.82 -2.14 -8.29
C MET A 23 -14.64 -1.47 -7.18
N SER A 24 -14.48 -0.15 -7.00
CA SER A 24 -15.15 0.57 -5.94
C SER A 24 -15.12 2.07 -6.24
N THR A 25 -16.20 2.77 -5.91
CA THR A 25 -16.23 4.24 -5.95
C THR A 25 -15.87 4.84 -4.59
N ALA A 26 -15.64 4.02 -3.58
CA ALA A 26 -15.21 4.48 -2.26
C ALA A 26 -13.86 5.19 -2.34
N ARG A 27 -13.67 6.17 -1.46
CA ARG A 27 -12.42 6.91 -1.36
C ARG A 27 -11.91 6.87 0.06
N PRO A 28 -10.60 6.74 0.27
CA PRO A 28 -10.05 6.74 1.62
C PRO A 28 -10.12 8.13 2.25
N GLU A 29 -10.26 8.18 3.56
CA GLU A 29 -10.23 9.44 4.30
C GLU A 29 -8.80 9.94 4.52
N TYR A 30 -7.82 9.03 4.50
CA TYR A 30 -6.42 9.33 4.72
C TYR A 30 -5.57 8.35 3.90
N PRO A 31 -4.32 8.74 3.56
CA PRO A 31 -3.45 7.83 2.80
C PRO A 31 -2.91 6.71 3.67
N GLY A 32 -2.68 5.54 3.04
CA GLY A 32 -2.01 4.42 3.68
C GLY A 32 -0.65 4.22 3.01
N LEU A 33 0.25 5.17 3.15
CA LEU A 33 1.51 5.22 2.42
C LEU A 33 2.50 4.19 2.94
N VAL A 34 3.35 3.71 2.03
CA VAL A 34 4.38 2.72 2.37
C VAL A 34 5.37 3.29 3.39
N GLU A 35 5.63 4.60 3.38
CA GLU A 35 6.52 5.22 4.36
C GLU A 35 6.01 5.04 5.79
N ASP A 36 4.70 5.16 5.99
CA ASP A 36 4.07 4.95 7.29
C ASP A 36 4.10 3.47 7.68
N LEU A 37 3.94 2.56 6.70
CA LEU A 37 4.06 1.14 6.94
C LEU A 37 5.47 0.78 7.42
N ILE A 38 6.50 1.32 6.78
CA ILE A 38 7.89 1.05 7.19
C ILE A 38 8.13 1.53 8.62
N ARG A 39 7.60 2.69 8.97
CA ARG A 39 7.72 3.22 10.34
C ARG A 39 7.02 2.30 11.36
N TYR A 40 5.83 1.81 11.02
CA TYR A 40 5.10 0.87 11.86
C TYR A 40 5.87 -0.44 12.04
N MET A 41 6.45 -0.97 10.95
CA MET A 41 7.24 -2.19 10.99
C MET A 41 8.44 -2.03 11.91
N ASP A 42 9.15 -0.91 11.80
CA ASP A 42 10.32 -0.63 12.63
C ASP A 42 9.95 -0.56 14.10
N LEU A 43 8.85 0.13 14.43
CA LEU A 43 8.39 0.29 15.81
C LEU A 43 7.96 -1.05 16.43
N ASN A 44 7.46 -1.98 15.62
CA ASN A 44 6.95 -3.26 16.10
C ASN A 44 7.88 -4.43 15.80
N GLN A 45 9.09 -4.16 15.30
CA GLN A 45 10.09 -5.19 15.00
C GLN A 45 9.58 -6.23 14.00
N ILE A 46 8.83 -5.77 12.99
CA ILE A 46 8.36 -6.61 11.89
C ILE A 46 9.40 -6.52 10.78
N ASP A 47 9.97 -7.67 10.38
CA ASP A 47 11.07 -7.71 9.42
C ASP A 47 10.57 -7.65 7.97
N ARG A 48 9.44 -8.29 7.69
CA ARG A 48 8.90 -8.40 6.35
C ARG A 48 7.38 -8.34 6.38
N THR A 49 6.80 -7.95 5.24
CA THR A 49 5.35 -7.95 5.08
C THR A 49 4.98 -8.36 3.67
N VAL A 50 3.78 -8.93 3.51
CA VAL A 50 3.21 -9.25 2.20
C VAL A 50 2.16 -8.20 1.87
N LEU A 51 2.39 -7.46 0.77
CA LEU A 51 1.45 -6.45 0.31
C LEU A 51 0.33 -7.10 -0.49
N ILE A 52 -0.91 -6.78 -0.12
CA ILE A 52 -2.10 -7.24 -0.84
C ILE A 52 -2.75 -6.01 -1.45
N GLN A 53 -3.06 -6.07 -2.75
CA GLN A 53 -3.67 -4.94 -3.44
C GLN A 53 -5.02 -4.58 -2.83
N CYS A 54 -5.22 -3.30 -2.55
CA CYS A 54 -6.51 -2.81 -2.04
C CYS A 54 -7.40 -2.36 -3.21
N MET A 55 -8.69 -2.16 -2.91
CA MET A 55 -9.69 -1.85 -3.92
C MET A 55 -9.53 -0.45 -4.55
N TYR A 56 -8.88 0.49 -3.85
CA TYR A 56 -8.81 1.87 -4.33
C TYR A 56 -8.10 2.00 -5.68
N HIS A 57 -7.05 1.21 -5.90
CA HIS A 57 -6.29 1.25 -7.15
C HIS A 57 -6.79 0.22 -8.17
N GLY A 58 -7.79 -0.60 -7.81
CA GLY A 58 -8.35 -1.62 -8.69
C GLY A 58 -7.31 -2.65 -9.10
N TYR A 59 -7.13 -2.82 -10.40
CA TYR A 59 -6.16 -3.77 -10.94
C TYR A 59 -4.80 -3.13 -11.26
N ASP A 60 -4.65 -1.83 -10.96
CA ASP A 60 -3.40 -1.11 -11.23
C ASP A 60 -2.43 -1.32 -10.08
N ASN A 61 -1.36 -2.06 -10.32
CA ASN A 61 -0.35 -2.39 -9.32
C ASN A 61 0.83 -1.42 -9.31
N SER A 62 0.72 -0.28 -9.98
CA SER A 62 1.82 0.68 -10.12
C SER A 62 2.36 1.13 -8.76
N TYR A 63 1.48 1.46 -7.83
CA TYR A 63 1.92 1.90 -6.51
C TYR A 63 2.61 0.78 -5.74
N MET A 64 2.06 -0.45 -5.77
CA MET A 64 2.70 -1.58 -5.11
C MET A 64 4.09 -1.84 -5.68
N CYS A 65 4.24 -1.77 -7.00
CA CYS A 65 5.54 -1.94 -7.66
C CYS A 65 6.52 -0.85 -7.22
N ASP A 66 6.05 0.39 -7.11
CA ASP A 66 6.87 1.51 -6.63
C ASP A 66 7.32 1.27 -5.18
N CYS A 67 6.42 0.79 -4.33
CA CYS A 67 6.76 0.45 -2.94
C CYS A 67 7.86 -0.61 -2.88
N LEU A 68 7.74 -1.67 -3.68
CA LEU A 68 8.72 -2.75 -3.69
C LEU A 68 10.07 -2.29 -4.23
N ARG A 69 10.09 -1.33 -5.16
CA ARG A 69 11.33 -0.75 -5.67
C ARG A 69 12.06 0.05 -4.61
N ARG A 70 11.32 0.83 -3.83
CA ARG A 70 11.90 1.71 -2.80
C ARG A 70 12.27 0.97 -1.54
N PHE A 71 11.52 -0.09 -1.21
CA PHE A 71 11.71 -0.87 0.03
C PHE A 71 11.64 -2.36 -0.30
N PRO A 72 12.68 -2.90 -0.96
CA PRO A 72 12.67 -4.31 -1.38
C PRO A 72 12.67 -5.30 -0.23
#